data_20a37797e154856f7928e5b515966de2
#
_entry.id   20a37797e154856f7928e5b515966de2
#
_cell.length_a   1.000
_cell.length_b   1.000
_cell.length_c   1.000
_cell.angle_alpha   90.00
_cell.angle_beta   90.00
_cell.angle_gamma   90.00
#
_symmetry.space_group_name_H-M   'P 1'
#
loop_
_entity.id
_entity.type
_entity.pdbx_description
1 polymer ?
#
loop_
_entity_poly.entity_id
_entity_poly.type
_entity_poly.pdbx_seq_one_letter_code
_entity_poly.pdbx_strand_id
1 'polypeptide(L)'
;MEEIKEHLHLDVMTVTGKTLGENLDDLKKNGFYKKCDKWLQEFNQRYGIKISKEDIIRPYDKAIGTDGSIAVLRGNLAPEGAVIKHTACPKEMFKSVLRARPFDSEEECLDAVLK
;
A
#
# COMPACT_ATOMS: atom_id res chain seq x y z
N MET A 1 7.34 -8.24 -4.14
CA MET A 1 8.70 -7.73 -4.36
C MET A 1 9.26 -8.15 -5.73
N GLU A 2 9.14 -9.40 -6.16
CA GLU A 2 9.64 -9.81 -7.48
C GLU A 2 9.06 -8.97 -8.63
N GLU A 3 7.77 -8.65 -8.62
CA GLU A 3 7.10 -7.85 -9.65
C GLU A 3 7.56 -6.38 -9.72
N ILE A 4 8.21 -5.90 -8.68
CA ILE A 4 8.73 -4.53 -8.58
C ILE A 4 10.25 -4.53 -8.37
N LYS A 5 10.92 -5.63 -8.67
CA LYS A 5 12.35 -5.86 -8.41
C LYS A 5 13.23 -4.73 -8.96
N GLU A 6 12.90 -4.23 -10.14
CA GLU A 6 13.66 -3.16 -10.84
C GLU A 6 13.59 -1.80 -10.13
N HIS A 7 12.62 -1.63 -9.22
CA HIS A 7 12.40 -0.40 -8.45
C HIS A 7 12.88 -0.52 -6.99
N LEU A 8 13.57 -1.63 -6.64
CA LEU A 8 14.02 -1.89 -5.28
C LEU A 8 15.55 -1.77 -5.18
N HIS A 9 16.02 -1.36 -4.00
CA HIS A 9 17.42 -1.44 -3.63
C HIS A 9 17.78 -2.88 -3.28
N LEU A 10 18.31 -3.63 -4.25
CA LEU A 10 18.55 -5.06 -4.13
C LEU A 10 19.81 -5.41 -3.33
N ASP A 11 20.69 -4.45 -3.14
CA ASP A 11 21.95 -4.54 -2.42
C ASP A 11 21.84 -4.38 -0.90
N VAL A 12 20.63 -3.98 -0.40
CA VAL A 12 20.43 -3.80 1.04
C VAL A 12 20.46 -5.14 1.78
N MET A 13 21.20 -5.14 2.89
CA MET A 13 21.30 -6.31 3.76
C MET A 13 19.99 -6.54 4.51
N THR A 14 19.59 -7.80 4.61
CA THR A 14 18.37 -8.21 5.30
C THR A 14 18.69 -9.01 6.57
N VAL A 15 17.67 -9.29 7.39
CA VAL A 15 17.78 -10.10 8.62
C VAL A 15 18.25 -11.55 8.37
N THR A 16 18.20 -12.03 7.13
CA THR A 16 18.67 -13.37 6.77
C THR A 16 20.19 -13.46 6.61
N GLY A 17 20.91 -12.34 6.73
CA GLY A 17 22.34 -12.25 6.44
C GLY A 17 22.67 -12.24 4.94
N LYS A 18 21.66 -12.12 4.07
CA LYS A 18 21.76 -11.97 2.62
C LYS A 18 21.17 -10.65 2.19
N THR A 19 21.54 -10.19 1.00
CA THR A 19 20.90 -9.03 0.38
C THR A 19 19.46 -9.34 -0.03
N LEU A 20 18.66 -8.30 -0.28
CA LEU A 20 17.30 -8.46 -0.78
C LEU A 20 17.30 -9.19 -2.14
N GLY A 21 18.24 -8.86 -3.03
CA GLY A 21 18.38 -9.52 -4.32
C GLY A 21 18.67 -11.01 -4.19
N GLU A 22 19.61 -11.39 -3.33
CA GLU A 22 19.94 -12.79 -3.07
C GLU A 22 18.74 -13.57 -2.51
N ASN A 23 17.96 -12.98 -1.61
CA ASN A 23 16.76 -13.62 -1.09
C ASN A 23 15.70 -13.85 -2.18
N LEU A 24 15.49 -12.88 -3.08
CA LEU A 24 14.55 -13.04 -4.20
C LEU A 24 15.03 -14.12 -5.19
N ASP A 25 16.33 -14.17 -5.47
CA ASP A 25 16.91 -15.18 -6.34
C ASP A 25 16.82 -16.59 -5.72
N ASP A 26 17.00 -16.72 -4.43
CA ASP A 26 16.80 -17.98 -3.71
C ASP A 26 15.35 -18.47 -3.80
N LEU A 27 14.37 -17.59 -3.63
CA LEU A 27 12.95 -17.94 -3.81
C LEU A 27 12.67 -18.46 -5.23
N LYS A 28 13.30 -17.84 -6.24
CA LYS A 28 13.18 -18.29 -7.64
C LYS A 28 13.82 -19.66 -7.85
N LYS A 29 15.05 -19.85 -7.36
CA LYS A 29 15.78 -21.13 -7.45
C LYS A 29 15.05 -22.27 -6.74
N ASN A 30 14.48 -21.99 -5.58
CA ASN A 30 13.71 -22.99 -4.79
C ASN A 30 12.33 -23.33 -5.37
N GLY A 31 11.95 -22.73 -6.50
CA GLY A 31 10.69 -22.97 -7.17
C GLY A 31 9.46 -22.42 -6.43
N PHE A 32 9.65 -21.46 -5.52
CA PHE A 32 8.58 -20.87 -4.73
C PHE A 32 7.46 -20.30 -5.63
N TYR A 33 7.82 -19.53 -6.65
CA TYR A 33 6.81 -18.92 -7.54
C TYR A 33 6.03 -19.97 -8.34
N LYS A 34 6.68 -21.05 -8.78
CA LYS A 34 6.00 -22.18 -9.44
C LYS A 34 4.99 -22.87 -8.53
N LYS A 35 5.31 -22.97 -7.22
CA LYS A 35 4.34 -23.49 -6.23
C LYS A 35 3.16 -22.55 -6.05
N CYS A 36 3.40 -21.24 -6.01
CA CYS A 36 2.32 -20.26 -5.93
C CYS A 36 1.38 -20.33 -7.13
N ASP A 37 1.92 -20.45 -8.34
CA ASP A 37 1.13 -20.60 -9.56
C ASP A 37 0.26 -21.88 -9.52
N LYS A 38 0.84 -22.98 -9.06
CA LYS A 38 0.09 -24.24 -8.88
C LYS A 38 -1.03 -24.10 -7.85
N TRP A 39 -0.76 -23.50 -6.69
CA TRP A 39 -1.79 -23.26 -5.67
C TRP A 39 -2.92 -22.36 -6.18
N LEU A 40 -2.60 -21.34 -6.96
CA LEU A 40 -3.61 -20.48 -7.58
C LEU A 40 -4.50 -21.26 -8.56
N GLN A 41 -3.92 -22.14 -9.37
CA GLN A 41 -4.68 -23.01 -10.27
C GLN A 41 -5.58 -23.98 -9.49
N GLU A 42 -5.07 -24.63 -8.46
CA GLU A 42 -5.84 -25.53 -7.60
C GLU A 42 -6.98 -24.79 -6.89
N PHE A 43 -6.72 -23.56 -6.42
CA PHE A 43 -7.73 -22.71 -5.81
C PHE A 43 -8.85 -22.36 -6.80
N ASN A 44 -8.50 -21.91 -7.99
CA ASN A 44 -9.45 -21.58 -9.04
C ASN A 44 -10.34 -22.79 -9.41
N GLN A 45 -9.74 -23.98 -9.54
CA GLN A 45 -10.47 -25.21 -9.82
C GLN A 45 -11.43 -25.58 -8.69
N ARG A 46 -10.96 -25.51 -7.44
CA ARG A 46 -11.76 -25.87 -6.26
C ARG A 46 -13.01 -25.02 -6.12
N TYR A 47 -12.92 -23.71 -6.39
CA TYR A 47 -14.00 -22.76 -6.16
C TYR A 47 -14.74 -22.33 -7.43
N GLY A 48 -14.36 -22.85 -8.60
CA GLY A 48 -15.00 -22.50 -9.88
C GLY A 48 -14.85 -21.05 -10.28
N ILE A 49 -13.75 -20.38 -9.87
CA ILE A 49 -13.46 -18.97 -10.14
C ILE A 49 -12.24 -18.83 -11.05
N LYS A 50 -12.05 -17.62 -11.59
CA LYS A 50 -10.92 -17.31 -12.47
C LYS A 50 -10.22 -16.07 -11.92
N ILE A 51 -9.31 -16.28 -10.97
CA ILE A 51 -8.39 -15.25 -10.48
C ILE A 51 -7.05 -15.47 -11.15
N SER A 52 -6.48 -14.42 -11.75
CA SER A 52 -5.13 -14.42 -12.31
C SER A 52 -4.12 -13.95 -11.26
N LYS A 53 -2.84 -14.13 -11.51
CA LYS A 53 -1.78 -13.58 -10.68
C LYS A 53 -1.86 -12.05 -10.61
N GLU A 54 -2.19 -11.39 -11.74
CA GLU A 54 -2.32 -9.94 -11.83
C GLU A 54 -3.49 -9.37 -11.01
N ASP A 55 -4.52 -10.17 -10.74
CA ASP A 55 -5.61 -9.77 -9.86
C ASP A 55 -5.17 -9.71 -8.38
N ILE A 56 -4.15 -10.50 -8.00
CA ILE A 56 -3.61 -10.56 -6.64
C ILE A 56 -2.48 -9.53 -6.47
N ILE A 57 -1.52 -9.54 -7.40
CA ILE A 57 -0.37 -8.63 -7.40
C ILE A 57 -0.31 -7.97 -8.76
N ARG A 58 -0.69 -6.72 -8.82
CA ARG A 58 -0.70 -5.95 -10.06
C ARG A 58 0.73 -5.65 -10.51
N PRO A 59 1.01 -5.72 -11.82
CA PRO A 59 2.26 -5.22 -12.36
C PRO A 59 2.38 -3.70 -12.15
N TYR A 60 3.60 -3.20 -12.14
CA TYR A 60 3.91 -1.80 -11.81
C TYR A 60 3.15 -0.79 -12.67
N ASP A 61 3.05 -1.04 -13.97
CA ASP A 61 2.33 -0.21 -14.94
C ASP A 61 0.80 -0.19 -14.77
N LYS A 62 0.26 -1.18 -14.01
CA LYS A 62 -1.16 -1.29 -13.67
C LYS A 62 -1.42 -1.10 -12.17
N ALA A 63 -0.56 -0.34 -11.49
CA ALA A 63 -0.71 -0.04 -10.07
C ALA A 63 -2.08 0.58 -9.76
N ILE A 64 -2.63 0.32 -8.57
CA ILE A 64 -3.91 0.90 -8.11
C ILE A 64 -3.81 2.41 -7.94
N GLY A 65 -2.62 2.89 -7.55
CA GLY A 65 -2.31 4.31 -7.41
C GLY A 65 -0.85 4.57 -7.74
N THR A 66 -0.55 5.80 -8.11
CA THR A 66 0.80 6.25 -8.49
C THR A 66 1.59 6.78 -7.30
N ASP A 67 0.89 7.10 -6.21
CA ASP A 67 1.44 7.73 -5.02
C ASP A 67 1.18 6.90 -3.76
N GLY A 68 1.97 7.16 -2.71
CA GLY A 68 1.67 6.67 -1.37
C GLY A 68 0.35 7.25 -0.85
N SER A 69 -0.34 6.54 0.04
CA SER A 69 -1.64 6.96 0.55
C SER A 69 -1.57 8.01 1.66
N ILE A 70 -0.40 8.23 2.23
CA ILE A 70 -0.15 9.18 3.33
C ILE A 70 0.64 10.36 2.80
N ALA A 71 0.17 11.57 3.10
CA ALA A 71 0.89 12.80 2.84
C ALA A 71 1.22 13.53 4.15
N VAL A 72 2.42 14.09 4.21
CA VAL A 72 2.84 14.99 5.29
C VAL A 72 2.59 16.42 4.82
N LEU A 73 1.72 17.12 5.54
CA LEU A 73 1.32 18.50 5.25
C LEU A 73 2.07 19.46 6.19
N ARG A 74 2.35 20.65 5.69
CA ARG A 74 2.92 21.74 6.49
C ARG A 74 2.20 23.04 6.17
N GLY A 75 1.99 23.86 7.19
CA GLY A 75 1.31 25.14 7.03
C GLY A 75 1.27 25.90 8.37
N ASN A 76 0.62 27.06 8.37
CA ASN A 76 0.51 27.90 9.56
C ASN A 76 -0.29 27.24 10.70
N LEU A 77 -1.21 26.32 10.38
CA LEU A 77 -1.96 25.57 11.40
C LEU A 77 -1.13 24.45 12.02
N ALA A 78 -0.24 23.83 11.24
CA ALA A 78 0.64 22.75 11.68
C ALA A 78 2.05 22.95 11.11
N PRO A 79 2.83 23.90 11.65
CA PRO A 79 4.14 24.26 11.11
C PRO A 79 5.16 23.11 11.21
N GLU A 80 5.05 22.27 12.22
CA GLU A 80 5.91 21.09 12.40
C GLU A 80 5.44 19.87 11.60
N GLY A 81 4.25 19.92 11.05
CA GLY A 81 3.69 18.89 10.18
C GLY A 81 2.40 18.29 10.70
N ALA A 82 1.59 17.80 9.77
CA ALA A 82 0.40 17.00 10.02
C ALA A 82 0.36 15.86 9.02
N VAL A 83 -0.34 14.78 9.33
CA VAL A 83 -0.45 13.59 8.48
C VAL A 83 -1.88 13.41 8.03
N ILE A 84 -2.05 13.15 6.74
CA ILE A 84 -3.35 12.84 6.16
C ILE A 84 -3.25 11.58 5.29
N LYS A 85 -4.27 10.74 5.37
CA LYS A 85 -4.51 9.68 4.38
C LYS A 85 -5.25 10.31 3.19
N HIS A 86 -4.51 10.90 2.25
CA HIS A 86 -5.10 11.65 1.14
C HIS A 86 -5.96 10.79 0.20
N THR A 87 -5.70 9.47 0.11
CA THR A 87 -6.52 8.56 -0.70
C THR A 87 -7.94 8.37 -0.16
N ALA A 88 -8.19 8.72 1.11
CA ALA A 88 -9.53 8.72 1.71
C ALA A 88 -10.23 10.08 1.64
N CYS A 89 -9.53 11.11 1.18
CA CYS A 89 -10.08 12.45 1.03
C CYS A 89 -10.62 12.64 -0.39
N PRO A 90 -11.86 13.12 -0.57
CA PRO A 90 -12.38 13.49 -1.88
C PRO A 90 -11.48 14.54 -2.56
N LYS A 91 -11.21 14.38 -3.85
CA LYS A 91 -10.27 15.25 -4.58
C LYS A 91 -10.67 16.72 -4.56
N GLU A 92 -11.96 17.02 -4.58
CA GLU A 92 -12.52 18.37 -4.48
C GLU A 92 -12.21 19.05 -3.15
N MET A 93 -11.89 18.27 -2.11
CA MET A 93 -11.54 18.78 -0.78
C MET A 93 -10.06 19.14 -0.64
N PHE A 94 -9.21 18.73 -1.58
CA PHE A 94 -7.77 19.00 -1.50
C PHE A 94 -7.41 20.49 -1.52
N LYS A 95 -8.27 21.30 -2.12
CA LYS A 95 -8.09 22.75 -2.19
C LYS A 95 -9.43 23.42 -1.95
N SER A 96 -9.79 23.60 -0.69
CA SER A 96 -11.09 24.13 -0.30
C SER A 96 -10.97 25.04 0.91
N VAL A 97 -11.92 25.97 1.03
CA VAL A 97 -12.10 26.80 2.21
C VAL A 97 -13.33 26.31 2.94
N LEU A 98 -13.13 25.80 4.12
CA LEU A 98 -14.16 25.13 4.90
C LEU A 98 -14.40 25.84 6.25
N ARG A 99 -15.60 25.63 6.80
CA ARG A 99 -15.92 26.08 8.14
C ARG A 99 -15.34 25.12 9.16
N ALA A 100 -14.46 25.59 10.05
CA ALA A 100 -13.89 24.78 11.12
C ALA A 100 -14.87 24.68 12.31
N ARG A 101 -14.92 23.52 12.92
CA ARG A 101 -15.57 23.28 14.22
C ARG A 101 -14.51 22.71 15.16
N PRO A 102 -13.97 23.52 16.10
CA PRO A 102 -13.00 23.03 17.09
C PRO A 102 -13.69 22.20 18.18
N PHE A 103 -12.92 21.30 18.79
CA PHE A 103 -13.30 20.47 19.93
C PHE A 103 -12.14 20.46 20.93
N ASP A 104 -12.43 20.32 22.21
CA ASP A 104 -11.43 20.31 23.27
C ASP A 104 -10.90 18.88 23.54
N SER A 105 -11.58 17.84 23.01
CA SER A 105 -11.15 16.45 23.13
C SER A 105 -11.46 15.62 21.87
N GLU A 106 -10.79 14.47 21.74
CA GLU A 106 -11.07 13.49 20.69
C GLU A 106 -12.46 12.90 20.83
N GLU A 107 -12.91 12.63 22.06
CA GLU A 107 -14.21 12.06 22.38
C GLU A 107 -15.35 12.97 21.92
N GLU A 108 -15.25 14.26 22.19
CA GLU A 108 -16.24 15.25 21.74
C GLU A 108 -16.30 15.32 20.20
N CYS A 109 -15.15 15.26 19.53
CA CYS A 109 -15.09 15.24 18.09
C CYS A 109 -15.74 13.98 17.53
N LEU A 110 -15.43 12.81 18.08
CA LEU A 110 -16.01 11.54 17.67
C LEU A 110 -17.53 11.52 17.84
N ASP A 111 -18.02 11.96 18.98
CA ASP A 111 -19.46 12.06 19.27
C ASP A 111 -20.19 12.98 18.27
N ALA A 112 -19.55 14.06 17.86
CA ALA A 112 -20.12 15.00 16.90
C ALA A 112 -20.14 14.46 15.47
N VAL A 113 -19.21 13.57 15.11
CA VAL A 113 -19.13 12.94 13.79
C VAL A 113 -20.10 11.77 13.64
N LEU A 114 -20.38 11.04 14.74
CA LEU A 114 -21.25 9.87 14.73
C LEU A 114 -22.76 10.19 14.88
N LYS A 115 -23.12 11.45 15.19
CA LYS A 115 -24.49 11.95 15.26
C LYS A 115 -24.95 12.55 13.94
#